data_14b8e2cd2510f37a1a5ae5a5a561d6a9
#
_entry.id   14b8e2cd2510f37a1a5ae5a5a561d6a9
#
_cell.length_a   1.000
_cell.length_b   1.000
_cell.length_c   1.000
_cell.angle_alpha   90.00
_cell.angle_beta   90.00
_cell.angle_gamma   90.00
#
_symmetry.space_group_name_H-M   'P 1'
#
loop_
_entity.id
_entity.type
_entity.pdbx_description
1 polymer ?
#
loop_
_entity_poly.entity_id
_entity_poly.type
_entity_poly.pdbx_seq_one_letter_code
_entity_poly.pdbx_strand_id
1 'polypeptide(L)'
;MRDLRDFYDPHLYATINGTRFRVDCPTAAEGFKLRAVMADPKRAAEMNEIEVINQLFKGTLSDDPTEMPTGGLWDEMAEAGVTWPEMLHLGITAIHFYGLGKEVALRWWDSASTETEDSPESGETGKAPAAKPKKKTT
;
A
#
# COMPACT_ATOMS: atom_id res chain seq x y z
N MET A 1 24.83 -18.61 15.94
CA MET A 1 24.02 -17.71 15.13
C MET A 1 22.84 -17.22 15.96
N ARG A 2 22.58 -15.91 15.94
CA ARG A 2 21.48 -15.34 16.72
C ARG A 2 20.13 -15.75 16.18
N ASP A 3 19.11 -15.75 17.03
CA ASP A 3 17.75 -15.96 16.58
C ASP A 3 17.33 -14.80 15.67
N LEU A 4 16.81 -15.14 14.48
CA LEU A 4 16.42 -14.12 13.49
C LEU A 4 15.46 -13.11 14.05
N ARG A 5 14.50 -13.55 14.88
CA ARG A 5 13.47 -12.65 15.42
C ARG A 5 13.99 -11.69 16.47
N ASP A 6 15.21 -11.87 16.95
CA ASP A 6 15.80 -10.95 17.92
C ASP A 6 16.24 -9.63 17.27
N PHE A 7 16.45 -9.63 15.94
CA PHE A 7 16.98 -8.44 15.26
C PHE A 7 16.30 -8.13 13.92
N TYR A 8 15.40 -8.99 13.44
CA TYR A 8 14.74 -8.80 12.15
C TYR A 8 13.24 -8.64 12.34
N ASP A 9 12.70 -7.52 11.86
CA ASP A 9 11.27 -7.23 11.92
C ASP A 9 10.74 -7.21 10.49
N PRO A 10 9.94 -8.20 10.08
CA PRO A 10 9.47 -8.27 8.70
C PRO A 10 8.23 -7.42 8.42
N HIS A 11 7.69 -6.74 9.43
CA HIS A 11 6.44 -6.02 9.27
C HIS A 11 6.64 -4.66 8.59
N LEU A 12 5.59 -4.20 7.91
CA LEU A 12 5.57 -2.87 7.32
C LEU A 12 4.93 -1.89 8.29
N TYR A 13 5.59 -0.76 8.52
CA TYR A 13 5.05 0.31 9.36
C TYR A 13 4.86 1.56 8.52
N ALA A 14 3.76 2.26 8.76
CA ALA A 14 3.49 3.52 8.06
C ALA A 14 2.80 4.47 9.02
N THR A 15 3.10 5.77 8.86
CA THR A 15 2.49 6.80 9.68
C THR A 15 1.55 7.62 8.82
N ILE A 16 0.30 7.78 9.28
CA ILE A 16 -0.71 8.58 8.60
C ILE A 16 -1.29 9.52 9.63
N ASN A 17 -1.20 10.81 9.38
CA ASN A 17 -1.73 11.84 10.27
C ASN A 17 -1.25 11.64 11.72
N GLY A 18 0.03 11.33 11.88
CA GLY A 18 0.66 11.20 13.20
C GLY A 18 0.46 9.85 13.89
N THR A 19 -0.38 8.98 13.35
CA THR A 19 -0.62 7.66 13.93
C THR A 19 0.15 6.61 13.13
N ARG A 20 0.88 5.76 13.84
CA ARG A 20 1.67 4.69 13.23
C ARG A 20 0.83 3.42 13.14
N PHE A 21 0.76 2.87 11.94
CA PHE A 21 0.03 1.63 11.68
C PHE A 21 1.01 0.54 11.27
N ARG A 22 0.68 -0.71 11.58
CA ARG A 22 1.48 -1.86 11.19
C ARG A 22 0.65 -2.77 10.28
N VAL A 23 1.22 -3.11 9.12
CA VAL A 23 0.65 -4.15 8.27
C VAL A 23 1.47 -5.40 8.53
N ASP A 24 0.85 -6.40 9.15
CA ASP A 24 1.55 -7.62 9.53
C ASP A 24 2.06 -8.38 8.33
N CYS A 25 3.25 -8.94 8.46
CA CYS A 25 3.82 -9.81 7.43
C CYS A 25 2.89 -11.02 7.23
N PRO A 26 2.56 -11.36 5.98
CA PRO A 26 1.72 -12.53 5.72
C PRO A 26 2.46 -13.82 6.09
N THR A 27 1.69 -14.91 6.17
CA THR A 27 2.30 -16.23 6.41
C THR A 27 3.22 -16.60 5.26
N ALA A 28 4.03 -17.63 5.47
CA ALA A 28 4.96 -18.07 4.43
C ALA A 28 4.24 -18.40 3.13
N ALA A 29 3.13 -19.13 3.22
CA ALA A 29 2.36 -19.52 2.03
C ALA A 29 1.75 -18.33 1.33
N GLU A 30 1.15 -17.40 2.11
CA GLU A 30 0.52 -16.21 1.54
C GLU A 30 1.57 -15.29 0.93
N GLY A 31 2.69 -15.11 1.61
CA GLY A 31 3.76 -14.26 1.11
C GLY A 31 4.37 -14.81 -0.16
N PHE A 32 4.59 -16.13 -0.21
CA PHE A 32 5.13 -16.75 -1.40
C PHE A 32 4.18 -16.58 -2.59
N LYS A 33 2.89 -16.80 -2.35
CA LYS A 33 1.89 -16.66 -3.41
C LYS A 33 1.84 -15.24 -3.94
N LEU A 34 1.89 -14.25 -3.05
CA LEU A 34 1.88 -12.86 -3.46
C LEU A 34 3.08 -12.52 -4.33
N ARG A 35 4.27 -12.98 -3.93
CA ARG A 35 5.46 -12.76 -4.74
C ARG A 35 5.34 -13.42 -6.11
N ALA A 36 4.78 -14.63 -6.17
CA ALA A 36 4.60 -15.34 -7.42
C ALA A 36 3.64 -14.60 -8.36
N VAL A 37 2.55 -14.06 -7.80
CA VAL A 37 1.59 -13.27 -8.58
C VAL A 37 2.24 -11.99 -9.09
N MET A 38 2.94 -11.28 -8.22
CA MET A 38 3.55 -10.00 -8.60
C MET A 38 4.72 -10.15 -9.55
N ALA A 39 5.33 -11.34 -9.62
CA ALA A 39 6.41 -11.60 -10.56
C ALA A 39 5.91 -11.81 -12.00
N ASP A 40 4.61 -12.03 -12.17
CA ASP A 40 4.00 -12.27 -13.48
C ASP A 40 3.08 -11.09 -13.80
N PRO A 41 3.45 -10.24 -14.78
CA PRO A 41 2.63 -9.04 -15.07
C PRO A 41 1.19 -9.36 -15.41
N LYS A 42 0.93 -10.50 -16.07
CA LYS A 42 -0.42 -10.87 -16.41
C LYS A 42 -1.24 -11.20 -15.17
N ARG A 43 -0.65 -12.00 -14.27
CA ARG A 43 -1.34 -12.35 -13.02
C ARG A 43 -1.53 -11.13 -12.14
N ALA A 44 -0.54 -10.26 -12.08
CA ALA A 44 -0.65 -9.03 -11.30
C ALA A 44 -1.79 -8.15 -11.81
N ALA A 45 -1.95 -8.07 -13.13
CA ALA A 45 -3.01 -7.25 -13.72
C ALA A 45 -4.40 -7.82 -13.47
N GLU A 46 -4.51 -9.12 -13.25
CA GLU A 46 -5.79 -9.79 -13.02
C GLU A 46 -6.13 -9.89 -11.52
N MET A 47 -5.23 -9.46 -10.65
CA MET A 47 -5.39 -9.56 -9.21
C MET A 47 -6.50 -8.63 -8.72
N ASN A 48 -7.33 -9.12 -7.79
CA ASN A 48 -8.32 -8.28 -7.13
C ASN A 48 -7.64 -7.58 -5.96
N GLU A 49 -7.32 -6.31 -6.13
CA GLU A 49 -6.55 -5.56 -5.14
C GLU A 49 -7.23 -5.51 -3.77
N ILE A 50 -8.55 -5.28 -3.76
CA ILE A 50 -9.25 -5.14 -2.49
C ILE A 50 -9.20 -6.44 -1.68
N GLU A 51 -9.33 -7.59 -2.36
CA GLU A 51 -9.24 -8.88 -1.69
C GLU A 51 -7.86 -9.09 -1.08
N VAL A 52 -6.82 -8.75 -1.84
CA VAL A 52 -5.45 -8.91 -1.36
C VAL A 52 -5.16 -7.97 -0.20
N ILE A 53 -5.58 -6.71 -0.33
CA ILE A 53 -5.40 -5.74 0.75
C ILE A 53 -6.16 -6.21 2.00
N ASN A 54 -7.39 -6.69 1.82
CA ASN A 54 -8.17 -7.17 2.95
C ASN A 54 -7.48 -8.32 3.67
N GLN A 55 -6.85 -9.22 2.91
CA GLN A 55 -6.09 -10.31 3.51
C GLN A 55 -4.90 -9.77 4.30
N LEU A 56 -4.18 -8.81 3.75
CA LEU A 56 -3.03 -8.21 4.43
C LEU A 56 -3.45 -7.42 5.67
N PHE A 57 -4.62 -6.79 5.61
CA PHE A 57 -5.15 -5.99 6.74
C PHE A 57 -5.91 -6.85 7.75
N LYS A 58 -6.09 -8.13 7.47
CA LYS A 58 -6.77 -9.10 8.36
C LYS A 58 -8.20 -8.70 8.65
N GLY A 59 -8.90 -8.23 7.61
CA GLY A 59 -10.28 -7.79 7.72
C GLY A 59 -11.27 -8.78 7.14
N THR A 60 -12.51 -8.34 7.04
CA THR A 60 -13.62 -9.10 6.49
C THR A 60 -14.33 -8.25 5.45
N LEU A 61 -14.48 -8.79 4.24
CA LEU A 61 -15.20 -8.11 3.17
C LEU A 61 -16.71 -8.25 3.39
N SER A 62 -17.45 -7.18 3.04
CA SER A 62 -18.91 -7.22 3.07
C SER A 62 -19.43 -7.82 1.78
N ASP A 63 -20.61 -8.45 1.86
CA ASP A 63 -21.31 -8.90 0.66
C ASP A 63 -21.93 -7.74 -0.10
N ASP A 64 -22.11 -6.61 0.55
CA ASP A 64 -22.67 -5.40 -0.06
C ASP A 64 -21.52 -4.57 -0.64
N PRO A 65 -21.48 -4.37 -1.99
CA PRO A 65 -20.36 -3.63 -2.59
C PRO A 65 -20.31 -2.16 -2.21
N THR A 66 -21.35 -1.63 -1.55
CA THR A 66 -21.34 -0.23 -1.10
C THR A 66 -20.79 -0.08 0.31
N GLU A 67 -20.48 -1.20 0.98
CA GLU A 67 -19.93 -1.19 2.34
C GLU A 67 -18.46 -1.51 2.32
N MET A 68 -17.68 -0.70 3.05
CA MET A 68 -16.25 -0.96 3.12
C MET A 68 -15.95 -2.18 3.97
N PRO A 69 -14.77 -2.79 3.79
CA PRO A 69 -14.35 -3.89 4.66
C PRO A 69 -14.23 -3.44 6.12
N THR A 70 -14.36 -4.39 7.04
CA THR A 70 -14.28 -4.13 8.47
C THR A 70 -13.30 -5.10 9.11
N GLY A 71 -12.98 -4.82 10.39
CA GLY A 71 -12.07 -5.67 11.15
C GLY A 71 -10.62 -5.33 10.89
N GLY A 72 -9.73 -5.89 11.72
CA GLY A 72 -8.29 -5.74 11.55
C GLY A 72 -7.85 -4.29 11.42
N LEU A 73 -6.96 -4.06 10.47
CA LEU A 73 -6.39 -2.72 10.27
C LEU A 73 -7.41 -1.72 9.70
N TRP A 74 -8.44 -2.22 8.98
CA TRP A 74 -9.49 -1.33 8.49
C TRP A 74 -10.13 -0.53 9.64
N ASP A 75 -10.48 -1.24 10.72
CA ASP A 75 -11.12 -0.59 11.88
C ASP A 75 -10.17 0.36 12.58
N GLU A 76 -8.91 -0.03 12.75
CA GLU A 76 -7.93 0.85 13.39
C GLU A 76 -7.79 2.15 12.64
N MET A 77 -7.71 2.08 11.32
CA MET A 77 -7.54 3.27 10.51
C MET A 77 -8.80 4.13 10.49
N ALA A 78 -9.97 3.49 10.40
CA ALA A 78 -11.23 4.22 10.41
C ALA A 78 -11.40 5.00 11.70
N GLU A 79 -11.06 4.38 12.84
CA GLU A 79 -11.16 5.04 14.14
C GLU A 79 -10.18 6.21 14.26
N ALA A 80 -9.06 6.13 13.56
CA ALA A 80 -8.07 7.21 13.57
C ALA A 80 -8.38 8.30 12.53
N GLY A 81 -9.49 8.18 11.81
CA GLY A 81 -9.88 9.19 10.84
C GLY A 81 -9.17 9.11 9.50
N VAL A 82 -8.55 7.95 9.20
CA VAL A 82 -7.89 7.75 7.91
C VAL A 82 -8.94 7.67 6.81
N THR A 83 -8.69 8.37 5.69
CA THR A 83 -9.62 8.41 4.58
C THR A 83 -9.46 7.17 3.69
N TRP A 84 -10.48 6.91 2.87
CA TRP A 84 -10.43 5.76 1.96
C TRP A 84 -9.23 5.81 0.99
N PRO A 85 -8.94 6.95 0.32
CA PRO A 85 -7.74 7.00 -0.54
C PRO A 85 -6.44 6.71 0.22
N GLU A 86 -6.36 7.15 1.49
CA GLU A 86 -5.18 6.85 2.30
C GLU A 86 -5.08 5.38 2.63
N MET A 87 -6.21 4.74 2.93
CA MET A 87 -6.23 3.29 3.18
C MET A 87 -5.79 2.52 1.94
N LEU A 88 -6.26 2.92 0.75
CA LEU A 88 -5.86 2.28 -0.48
C LEU A 88 -4.37 2.48 -0.76
N HIS A 89 -3.87 3.69 -0.50
CA HIS A 89 -2.45 3.97 -0.73
C HIS A 89 -1.57 3.07 0.15
N LEU A 90 -1.96 2.91 1.42
CA LEU A 90 -1.22 2.00 2.30
C LEU A 90 -1.37 0.55 1.83
N GLY A 91 -2.58 0.16 1.41
CA GLY A 91 -2.82 -1.20 0.94
C GLY A 91 -1.97 -1.57 -0.26
N ILE A 92 -1.90 -0.68 -1.25
CA ILE A 92 -1.08 -0.92 -2.43
C ILE A 92 0.40 -0.90 -2.06
N THR A 93 0.81 -0.02 -1.14
CA THR A 93 2.18 -0.03 -0.62
C THR A 93 2.51 -1.39 -0.02
N ALA A 94 1.58 -1.97 0.74
CA ALA A 94 1.80 -3.28 1.36
C ALA A 94 1.92 -4.39 0.32
N ILE A 95 1.11 -4.34 -0.75
CA ILE A 95 1.23 -5.30 -1.84
C ILE A 95 2.63 -5.23 -2.46
N HIS A 96 3.12 -4.01 -2.71
CA HIS A 96 4.47 -3.83 -3.26
C HIS A 96 5.53 -4.29 -2.27
N PHE A 97 5.35 -3.97 -0.98
CA PHE A 97 6.34 -4.30 0.04
C PHE A 97 6.55 -5.82 0.15
N TYR A 98 5.46 -6.57 0.25
CA TYR A 98 5.54 -8.02 0.43
C TYR A 98 5.66 -8.78 -0.88
N GLY A 99 5.19 -8.18 -1.99
CA GLY A 99 5.22 -8.83 -3.30
C GLY A 99 6.42 -8.51 -4.16
N LEU A 100 6.98 -7.32 -4.03
CA LEU A 100 8.09 -6.87 -4.89
C LEU A 100 9.33 -6.44 -4.12
N GLY A 101 9.16 -5.87 -2.92
CA GLY A 101 10.29 -5.47 -2.11
C GLY A 101 10.15 -4.06 -1.58
N LYS A 102 11.02 -3.75 -0.62
CA LYS A 102 10.95 -2.51 0.13
C LYS A 102 11.15 -1.28 -0.76
N GLU A 103 12.09 -1.35 -1.70
CA GLU A 103 12.41 -0.17 -2.52
C GLU A 103 11.23 0.22 -3.41
N VAL A 104 10.56 -0.76 -4.01
CA VAL A 104 9.39 -0.50 -4.84
C VAL A 104 8.29 0.11 -3.99
N ALA A 105 8.08 -0.42 -2.78
CA ALA A 105 7.05 0.07 -1.88
C ALA A 105 7.32 1.51 -1.47
N LEU A 106 8.57 1.85 -1.16
CA LEU A 106 8.90 3.22 -0.76
C LEU A 106 8.67 4.21 -1.90
N ARG A 107 9.02 3.82 -3.14
CA ARG A 107 8.75 4.67 -4.29
C ARG A 107 7.24 4.90 -4.46
N TRP A 108 6.45 3.85 -4.29
CA TRP A 108 5.00 4.00 -4.37
C TRP A 108 4.48 4.91 -3.26
N TRP A 109 4.94 4.69 -2.03
CA TRP A 109 4.50 5.51 -0.89
C TRP A 109 4.79 6.99 -1.15
N ASP A 110 5.99 7.29 -1.61
CA ASP A 110 6.41 8.67 -1.83
C ASP A 110 5.77 9.29 -3.07
N SER A 111 5.20 8.49 -3.97
CA SER A 111 4.60 9.01 -5.21
C SER A 111 3.44 9.97 -4.93
N ALA A 112 2.78 9.82 -3.78
CA ALA A 112 1.67 10.70 -3.42
C ALA A 112 2.12 12.16 -3.26
N SER A 113 3.35 12.38 -2.79
CA SER A 113 3.85 13.74 -2.62
C SER A 113 4.08 14.44 -3.96
N THR A 114 4.46 13.68 -4.99
CA THR A 114 4.65 14.22 -6.32
C THR A 114 3.34 14.72 -6.92
N GLU A 115 2.28 13.99 -6.69
CA GLU A 115 0.96 14.35 -7.23
C GLU A 115 0.43 15.64 -6.63
N THR A 116 0.71 15.89 -5.36
CA THR A 116 0.18 17.08 -4.71
C THR A 116 0.94 18.35 -5.05
N GLU A 117 2.13 18.22 -5.58
CA GLU A 117 2.92 19.39 -5.93
C GLU A 117 2.44 20.07 -7.19
N ASP A 118 1.71 19.40 -7.92
CA ASP A 118 1.25 19.95 -9.17
C ASP A 118 -0.06 20.58 -9.08
N SER A 119 -0.10 20.76 -9.31
CA SER A 119 -1.02 21.26 -9.57
C SER A 119 -1.85 21.59 -10.10
N PRO A 120 -2.11 21.50 -10.26
CA PRO A 120 -2.85 21.80 -10.60
C PRO A 120 -3.42 21.56 -11.34
N GLU A 121 -3.57 21.04 -11.40
CA GLU A 121 -3.92 20.84 -11.92
C GLU A 121 -3.95 20.13 -12.37
N SER A 122 -4.02 19.63 -12.45
CA SER A 122 -4.00 19.13 -12.83
C SER A 122 -3.80 18.37 -13.05
N GLY A 123 -3.80 17.83 -13.29
CA GLY A 123 -3.70 17.43 -13.30
C GLY A 123 -3.25 16.66 -13.72
N GLU A 124 -3.36 16.27 -13.79
CA GLU A 124 -3.04 15.98 -14.05
C GLU A 124 -2.27 15.49 -14.28
N THR A 125 -2.28 15.27 -14.65
CA THR A 125 -1.67 15.20 -14.82
C THR A 125 -0.86 14.95 -14.82
N GLY A 126 -0.73 14.68 -15.22
CA GLY A 126 -0.14 14.92 -14.99
C GLY A 126 0.66 14.85 -15.20
N LYS A 127 0.91 14.49 -15.15
CA LYS A 127 1.50 14.89 -15.10
C LYS A 127 2.40 15.05 -15.17
N ALA A 128 2.63 14.92 -15.49
CA ALA A 128 3.32 15.54 -15.40
C ALA A 128 4.12 15.62 -15.57
N PRO A 129 4.42 15.39 -15.75
CA PRO A 129 5.08 15.89 -15.68
C PRO A 129 5.71 16.06 -15.71
N ALA A 130 6.01 15.91 -15.63
CA ALA A 130 6.54 16.66 -15.44
C ALA A 130 7.17 16.91 -15.35
N ALA A 131 7.34 16.70 -15.34
CA ALA A 131 7.80 17.48 -15.07
C ALA A 131 8.41 17.73 -14.95
N LYS A 132 8.59 17.49 -14.88
CA LYS A 132 8.95 18.19 -14.53
C LYS A 132 9.59 18.48 -14.39
N PRO A 133 9.84 18.17 -14.42
CA PRO A 133 10.25 18.78 -14.12
C PRO A 133 10.55 19.10 -14.09
N LYS A 134 10.75 18.94 -13.92
CA LYS A 134 10.79 19.65 -13.59
C LYS A 134 11.09 20.10 -13.41
N LYS A 135 11.26 19.83 -13.42
CA LYS A 135 11.21 20.54 -13.08
C LYS A 135 11.41 21.06 -13.05
N LYS A 136 11.57 20.86 -13.12
CA LYS A 136 11.45 21.58 -12.92
C LYS A 136 11.59 22.05 -12.87
N THR A 137 11.60 21.77 -12.90
CA THR A 137 11.54 22.43 -12.70
C THR A 137 11.59 22.65 -12.60
N THR A 138 11.59 22.59 -12.77
CA THR A 138 11.54 23.08 -12.46
C THR A 138 11.57 23.14 -12.32
#